data_2da596f41a124050ee705f444b4742e7
#
_entry.id   2da596f41a124050ee705f444b4742e7
#
_cell.length_a   1.000
_cell.length_b   1.000
_cell.length_c   1.000
_cell.angle_alpha   90.00
_cell.angle_beta   90.00
_cell.angle_gamma   90.00
#
_symmetry.space_group_name_H-M   'P 1'
#
loop_
_entity.id
_entity.type
_entity.pdbx_description
1 polymer ?
#
loop_
_entity_poly.entity_id
_entity_poly.type
_entity_poly.pdbx_seq_one_letter_code
_entity_poly.pdbx_strand_id
1 'polypeptide(L)'
;MNAQRKHRRLGEILIDDGVISEDQLHIALTEQKKDHRLLGKILVDMGFATEAIMRRALGEVLEQDIVDLSRVVPDPDAIKMINSDTARKHKVIPLSYDPNKQTLTIAMSDTFNLFSLDRIRIQIGQHIELVPVLAGEVEISSAVDQFYGYELSIDGILREIETGEVDYSNYQGDVEEYSQPLVRLVDVMLSDAVKRGASDIHFEPEESFLRIRYRIDGVLRQIRSLHKNYWPAIAVRLKVMADMNIAETRAPQDGRISRTIIGRPIDFRVASQPTIHGENIVLRVLDREKGIIPLEKLELPEESLRTLKIMMARPEGIILVTGPTGSGKTTTLYSLLNYLSSEQINIMTLEDPVEYPFPLIRQTSVNPAAGVDFASGIRSMMRQDPDVILVGEVRDAETAEMAFRAAMTGHQVYTTLHTNSAIGALPRLRDIGITPEIMAGNIIGVIAQRLVRKLCTHCKVGYKPDKQELRLLTNGDGIIPEKIYKAKGCTVCEQSGYKGRFAMLEILKMNSDLDDLLAHGATTKEIRDAAYEQGFFTLADDGVRHIINGITSIKEVGRVTDLTERMT
;
A
#
# COMPACT_ATOMS: atom_id res chain seq x y z
N MET A 1 12.68 29.19 44.73
CA MET A 1 11.36 28.56 44.83
C MET A 1 11.34 27.37 43.84
N ASN A 2 11.62 26.17 44.38
CA ASN A 2 11.59 24.92 43.59
C ASN A 2 10.12 24.47 43.44
N ALA A 3 9.53 24.65 42.30
CA ALA A 3 8.30 23.96 41.96
C ALA A 3 8.64 22.50 41.65
N GLN A 4 8.19 21.59 42.49
CA GLN A 4 8.18 20.16 42.23
C GLN A 4 7.43 19.90 40.91
N ARG A 5 8.15 19.59 39.81
CA ARG A 5 7.56 19.07 38.60
C ARG A 5 7.03 17.64 38.90
N LYS A 6 5.72 17.51 39.04
CA LYS A 6 5.04 16.21 39.06
C LYS A 6 5.39 15.45 37.79
N HIS A 7 6.00 14.26 37.91
CA HIS A 7 6.10 13.31 36.81
C HIS A 7 4.68 13.01 36.31
N ARG A 8 4.32 13.54 35.14
CA ARG A 8 3.04 13.25 34.49
C ARG A 8 3.11 11.83 33.94
N ARG A 9 2.01 11.09 34.09
CA ARG A 9 1.90 9.74 33.50
C ARG A 9 1.61 9.84 32.00
N LEU A 10 2.12 8.88 31.22
CA LEU A 10 1.95 8.84 29.77
C LEU A 10 0.48 9.02 29.33
N GLY A 11 -0.46 8.31 29.99
CA GLY A 11 -1.89 8.44 29.69
C GLY A 11 -2.46 9.84 29.94
N GLU A 12 -1.97 10.55 30.97
CA GLU A 12 -2.39 11.92 31.30
C GLU A 12 -1.94 12.91 30.20
N ILE A 13 -0.72 12.75 29.70
CA ILE A 13 -0.19 13.59 28.61
C ILE A 13 -1.01 13.38 27.33
N LEU A 14 -1.32 12.13 26.98
CA LEU A 14 -2.08 11.82 25.77
C LEU A 14 -3.53 12.34 25.83
N ILE A 15 -4.14 12.40 27.02
CA ILE A 15 -5.46 13.01 27.24
C ILE A 15 -5.35 14.54 27.16
N ASP A 16 -4.38 15.15 27.84
CA ASP A 16 -4.16 16.59 27.83
C ASP A 16 -3.87 17.13 26.42
N ASP A 17 -3.14 16.36 25.59
CA ASP A 17 -2.86 16.64 24.18
C ASP A 17 -4.07 16.37 23.26
N GLY A 18 -5.18 15.83 23.80
CA GLY A 18 -6.37 15.49 23.01
C GLY A 18 -6.19 14.33 22.03
N VAL A 19 -5.17 13.47 22.25
CA VAL A 19 -4.85 12.33 21.41
C VAL A 19 -5.80 11.15 21.66
N ILE A 20 -6.11 10.92 22.96
CA ILE A 20 -7.02 9.84 23.38
C ILE A 20 -8.04 10.38 24.40
N SER A 21 -9.21 9.73 24.47
CA SER A 21 -10.20 9.98 25.51
C SER A 21 -9.90 9.20 26.79
N GLU A 22 -10.54 9.59 27.91
CA GLU A 22 -10.45 8.83 29.17
C GLU A 22 -10.95 7.39 28.99
N ASP A 23 -12.01 7.17 28.21
CA ASP A 23 -12.55 5.84 27.92
C ASP A 23 -11.57 4.98 27.12
N GLN A 24 -10.89 5.55 26.13
CA GLN A 24 -9.85 4.87 25.35
C GLN A 24 -8.65 4.49 26.21
N LEU A 25 -8.23 5.36 27.14
CA LEU A 25 -7.20 5.02 28.12
C LEU A 25 -7.66 3.89 29.04
N HIS A 26 -8.91 3.92 29.52
CA HIS A 26 -9.45 2.87 30.38
C HIS A 26 -9.51 1.50 29.69
N ILE A 27 -9.90 1.47 28.42
CA ILE A 27 -9.88 0.25 27.59
C ILE A 27 -8.46 -0.30 27.47
N ALA A 28 -7.48 0.55 27.13
CA ALA A 28 -6.10 0.13 26.99
C ALA A 28 -5.48 -0.37 28.28
N LEU A 29 -5.77 0.27 29.42
CA LEU A 29 -5.32 -0.18 30.74
C LEU A 29 -5.98 -1.50 31.17
N THR A 30 -7.21 -1.75 30.77
CA THR A 30 -7.89 -3.02 31.01
C THR A 30 -7.27 -4.16 30.22
N GLU A 31 -6.89 -3.89 28.95
CA GLU A 31 -6.20 -4.87 28.13
C GLU A 31 -4.77 -5.12 28.63
N GLN A 32 -4.08 -4.10 29.10
CA GLN A 32 -2.74 -4.24 29.70
C GLN A 32 -2.73 -5.20 30.90
N LYS A 33 -3.80 -5.21 31.71
CA LYS A 33 -3.91 -6.12 32.86
C LYS A 33 -4.03 -7.59 32.44
N LYS A 34 -4.50 -7.88 31.22
CA LYS A 34 -4.66 -9.25 30.72
C LYS A 34 -3.39 -9.84 30.14
N ASP A 35 -2.63 -9.06 29.36
CA ASP A 35 -1.51 -9.58 28.58
C ASP A 35 -0.14 -8.97 28.93
N HIS A 36 -0.10 -8.06 29.92
CA HIS A 36 1.11 -7.42 30.44
C HIS A 36 1.99 -6.68 29.42
N ARG A 37 1.45 -6.34 28.23
CA ARG A 37 2.16 -5.53 27.23
C ARG A 37 2.30 -4.07 27.69
N LEU A 38 3.23 -3.34 27.08
CA LEU A 38 3.40 -1.91 27.35
C LEU A 38 2.18 -1.13 26.88
N LEU A 39 1.69 -0.19 27.69
CA LEU A 39 0.51 0.64 27.41
C LEU A 39 0.61 1.33 26.04
N GLY A 40 1.78 1.88 25.71
CA GLY A 40 2.01 2.52 24.42
C GLY A 40 1.80 1.59 23.24
N LYS A 41 2.24 0.34 23.33
CA LYS A 41 2.04 -0.66 22.29
C LYS A 41 0.57 -1.02 22.12
N ILE A 42 -0.16 -1.16 23.22
CA ILE A 42 -1.60 -1.44 23.20
C ILE A 42 -2.38 -0.29 22.53
N LEU A 43 -2.05 0.96 22.86
CA LEU A 43 -2.69 2.14 22.28
C LEU A 43 -2.45 2.23 20.75
N VAL A 44 -1.26 1.85 20.30
CA VAL A 44 -0.94 1.79 18.85
C VAL A 44 -1.66 0.62 18.18
N ASP A 45 -1.63 -0.57 18.76
CA ASP A 45 -2.30 -1.77 18.24
C ASP A 45 -3.83 -1.58 18.13
N MET A 46 -4.43 -0.82 19.07
CA MET A 46 -5.85 -0.46 19.05
C MET A 46 -6.18 0.70 18.11
N GLY A 47 -5.17 1.34 17.51
CA GLY A 47 -5.36 2.49 16.62
C GLY A 47 -5.75 3.79 17.34
N PHE A 48 -5.61 3.86 18.67
CA PHE A 48 -5.93 5.06 19.46
C PHE A 48 -4.85 6.13 19.37
N ALA A 49 -3.59 5.74 19.07
CA ALA A 49 -2.47 6.63 18.83
C ALA A 49 -1.53 6.08 17.77
N THR A 50 -0.76 6.95 17.12
CA THR A 50 0.31 6.53 16.20
C THR A 50 1.63 6.37 16.94
N GLU A 51 2.57 5.55 16.40
CA GLU A 51 3.92 5.40 16.97
C GLU A 51 4.65 6.74 17.11
N ALA A 52 4.48 7.65 16.15
CA ALA A 52 5.09 8.97 16.18
C ALA A 52 4.58 9.83 17.37
N ILE A 53 3.27 9.78 17.64
CA ILE A 53 2.66 10.47 18.79
C ILE A 53 3.13 9.84 20.10
N MET A 54 3.15 8.50 20.18
CA MET A 54 3.62 7.77 21.37
C MET A 54 5.09 8.10 21.68
N ARG A 55 5.94 8.14 20.67
CA ARG A 55 7.36 8.51 20.82
C ARG A 55 7.51 9.93 21.38
N ARG A 56 6.74 10.91 20.84
CA ARG A 56 6.77 12.29 21.34
C ARG A 56 6.35 12.36 22.80
N ALA A 57 5.25 11.71 23.17
CA ALA A 57 4.76 11.68 24.54
C ALA A 57 5.74 10.97 25.49
N LEU A 58 6.37 9.86 25.06
CA LEU A 58 7.40 9.17 25.85
C LEU A 58 8.67 10.03 26.03
N GLY A 59 9.13 10.73 25.01
CA GLY A 59 10.26 11.64 25.11
C GLY A 59 10.02 12.77 26.11
N GLU A 60 8.79 13.30 26.15
CA GLU A 60 8.38 14.32 27.13
C GLU A 60 8.33 13.75 28.56
N VAL A 61 7.78 12.53 28.72
CA VAL A 61 7.76 11.83 30.03
C VAL A 61 9.16 11.55 30.56
N LEU A 62 10.07 11.13 29.67
CA LEU A 62 11.41 10.65 30.02
C LEU A 62 12.47 11.76 29.98
N GLU A 63 12.11 12.98 29.57
CA GLU A 63 13.03 14.11 29.36
C GLU A 63 14.24 13.73 28.47
N GLN A 64 14.01 12.95 27.40
CA GLN A 64 15.05 12.43 26.52
C GLN A 64 14.98 12.99 25.11
N ASP A 65 16.15 13.07 24.47
CA ASP A 65 16.25 13.43 23.06
C ASP A 65 15.63 12.33 22.18
N ILE A 66 14.81 12.77 21.24
CA ILE A 66 14.11 11.90 20.30
C ILE A 66 14.72 12.06 18.92
N VAL A 67 14.92 10.95 18.21
CA VAL A 67 15.37 10.97 16.83
C VAL A 67 14.31 10.36 15.89
N ASP A 68 14.10 10.99 14.75
CA ASP A 68 13.31 10.47 13.64
C ASP A 68 14.25 9.83 12.61
N LEU A 69 14.35 8.50 12.64
CA LEU A 69 15.28 7.75 11.79
C LEU A 69 14.92 7.82 10.29
N SER A 70 13.73 8.28 9.95
CA SER A 70 13.36 8.53 8.55
C SER A 70 14.08 9.75 7.94
N ARG A 71 14.61 10.63 8.80
CA ARG A 71 15.27 11.90 8.43
C ARG A 71 16.77 11.92 8.71
N VAL A 72 17.28 10.91 9.40
CA VAL A 72 18.69 10.82 9.77
C VAL A 72 19.35 9.70 8.97
N VAL A 73 20.45 10.00 8.31
CA VAL A 73 21.32 9.00 7.66
C VAL A 73 22.45 8.70 8.63
N PRO A 74 22.55 7.47 9.15
CA PRO A 74 23.65 7.06 10.02
C PRO A 74 25.01 7.21 9.33
N ASP A 75 25.99 7.62 10.12
CA ASP A 75 27.40 7.71 9.67
C ASP A 75 27.93 6.29 9.39
N PRO A 76 28.49 6.02 8.18
CA PRO A 76 29.08 4.73 7.84
C PRO A 76 30.16 4.25 8.80
N ASP A 77 30.93 5.17 9.39
CA ASP A 77 31.98 4.79 10.35
C ASP A 77 31.37 4.45 11.73
N ALA A 78 30.29 5.11 12.16
CA ALA A 78 29.55 4.72 13.35
C ALA A 78 28.92 3.34 13.19
N ILE A 79 28.33 3.04 12.00
CA ILE A 79 27.71 1.73 11.69
C ILE A 79 28.71 0.58 11.87
N LYS A 80 29.97 0.75 11.45
CA LYS A 80 31.01 -0.29 11.58
C LYS A 80 31.41 -0.59 13.04
N MET A 81 31.11 0.30 13.98
CA MET A 81 31.51 0.14 15.40
C MET A 81 30.65 -0.89 16.15
N ILE A 82 29.42 -1.13 15.72
CA ILE A 82 28.55 -2.15 16.29
C ILE A 82 28.29 -3.19 15.19
N ASN A 83 28.39 -4.48 15.51
CA ASN A 83 28.08 -5.52 14.53
C ASN A 83 26.57 -5.70 14.36
N SER A 84 26.18 -6.33 13.23
CA SER A 84 24.81 -6.60 12.83
C SER A 84 24.00 -7.35 13.91
N ASP A 85 24.61 -8.36 14.53
CA ASP A 85 23.95 -9.21 15.54
C ASP A 85 23.64 -8.43 16.82
N THR A 86 24.59 -7.63 17.29
CA THR A 86 24.39 -6.75 18.45
C THR A 86 23.31 -5.71 18.14
N ALA A 87 23.35 -5.11 16.96
CA ALA A 87 22.38 -4.13 16.52
C ALA A 87 20.95 -4.72 16.50
N ARG A 88 20.78 -5.92 15.96
CA ARG A 88 19.48 -6.63 15.91
C ARG A 88 19.00 -7.11 17.27
N LYS A 89 19.89 -7.78 18.02
CA LYS A 89 19.55 -8.38 19.33
C LYS A 89 19.15 -7.33 20.36
N HIS A 90 19.83 -6.20 20.36
CA HIS A 90 19.61 -5.12 21.34
C HIS A 90 18.75 -3.98 20.79
N LYS A 91 18.23 -4.10 19.53
CA LYS A 91 17.39 -3.09 18.86
C LYS A 91 18.02 -1.70 18.94
N VAL A 92 19.24 -1.60 18.42
CA VAL A 92 20.05 -0.38 18.44
C VAL A 92 20.63 -0.10 17.05
N ILE A 93 20.72 1.18 16.70
CA ILE A 93 21.45 1.61 15.50
C ILE A 93 22.39 2.77 15.86
N PRO A 94 23.68 2.69 15.54
CA PRO A 94 24.61 3.83 15.67
C PRO A 94 24.24 4.93 14.68
N LEU A 95 24.26 6.18 15.13
CA LEU A 95 23.92 7.33 14.30
C LEU A 95 25.14 8.15 13.90
N SER A 96 26.00 8.49 14.85
CA SER A 96 27.18 9.31 14.61
C SER A 96 28.27 9.04 15.63
N TYR A 97 29.52 9.17 15.21
CA TYR A 97 30.70 9.07 16.07
C TYR A 97 31.48 10.38 16.04
N ASP A 98 31.72 10.98 17.20
CA ASP A 98 32.62 12.13 17.36
C ASP A 98 33.97 11.66 17.92
N PRO A 99 35.03 11.59 17.08
CA PRO A 99 36.35 11.13 17.51
C PRO A 99 37.05 12.08 18.49
N ASN A 100 36.69 13.37 18.52
CA ASN A 100 37.29 14.34 19.44
C ASN A 100 36.76 14.18 20.87
N LYS A 101 35.47 13.88 20.99
CA LYS A 101 34.81 13.66 22.28
C LYS A 101 34.80 12.19 22.69
N GLN A 102 35.15 11.29 21.79
CA GLN A 102 35.02 9.84 21.96
C GLN A 102 33.59 9.43 22.32
N THR A 103 32.59 10.05 21.66
CA THR A 103 31.17 9.79 21.93
C THR A 103 30.53 9.11 20.72
N LEU A 104 29.80 8.02 20.97
CA LEU A 104 28.96 7.32 19.98
C LEU A 104 27.48 7.53 20.30
N THR A 105 26.78 8.26 19.45
CA THR A 105 25.33 8.43 19.56
C THR A 105 24.64 7.21 18.96
N ILE A 106 23.75 6.58 19.73
CA ILE A 106 23.01 5.38 19.33
C ILE A 106 21.51 5.60 19.53
N ALA A 107 20.69 5.19 18.55
CA ALA A 107 19.24 5.17 18.71
C ALA A 107 18.79 3.82 19.28
N MET A 108 17.92 3.86 20.29
CA MET A 108 17.36 2.69 20.98
C MET A 108 15.86 2.89 21.23
N SER A 109 15.12 1.79 21.33
CA SER A 109 13.70 1.82 21.73
C SER A 109 13.49 1.93 23.24
N ASP A 110 14.52 1.56 24.04
CA ASP A 110 14.57 1.68 25.50
C ASP A 110 15.98 2.13 25.90
N THR A 111 16.10 3.42 26.18
CA THR A 111 17.36 4.07 26.53
C THR A 111 17.81 3.78 27.96
N PHE A 112 16.97 3.16 28.81
CA PHE A 112 17.29 2.72 30.15
C PHE A 112 17.72 1.26 30.24
N ASN A 113 17.80 0.54 29.14
CA ASN A 113 18.25 -0.85 29.12
C ASN A 113 19.77 -0.94 29.32
N LEU A 114 20.17 -0.91 30.60
CA LEU A 114 21.57 -0.96 31.01
C LEU A 114 22.29 -2.22 30.51
N PHE A 115 21.58 -3.34 30.41
CA PHE A 115 22.16 -4.59 29.91
C PHE A 115 22.59 -4.45 28.44
N SER A 116 21.75 -3.85 27.62
CA SER A 116 22.08 -3.59 26.22
C SER A 116 23.23 -2.59 26.08
N LEU A 117 23.21 -1.51 26.85
CA LEU A 117 24.29 -0.51 26.88
C LEU A 117 25.63 -1.10 27.28
N ASP A 118 25.67 -1.94 28.34
CA ASP A 118 26.90 -2.58 28.79
C ASP A 118 27.47 -3.57 27.74
N ARG A 119 26.60 -4.33 27.07
CA ARG A 119 27.02 -5.21 25.98
C ARG A 119 27.63 -4.45 24.81
N ILE A 120 27.03 -3.31 24.42
CA ILE A 120 27.57 -2.44 23.38
C ILE A 120 28.91 -1.86 23.81
N ARG A 121 29.07 -1.38 25.09
CA ARG A 121 30.33 -0.86 25.62
C ARG A 121 31.46 -1.88 25.56
N ILE A 122 31.18 -3.14 25.88
CA ILE A 122 32.17 -4.23 25.78
C ILE A 122 32.67 -4.37 24.32
N GLN A 123 31.81 -4.21 23.34
CA GLN A 123 32.18 -4.36 21.93
C GLN A 123 32.97 -3.17 21.38
N ILE A 124 32.57 -1.93 21.69
CA ILE A 124 33.20 -0.72 21.14
C ILE A 124 34.44 -0.24 21.93
N GLY A 125 34.60 -0.75 23.17
CA GLY A 125 35.67 -0.34 24.07
C GLY A 125 35.21 0.66 25.14
N GLN A 126 35.75 0.50 26.37
CA GLN A 126 35.32 1.28 27.56
C GLN A 126 35.66 2.77 27.49
N HIS A 127 36.50 3.20 26.54
CA HIS A 127 36.92 4.58 26.38
C HIS A 127 35.93 5.42 25.54
N ILE A 128 34.92 4.78 24.96
CA ILE A 128 33.90 5.48 24.13
C ILE A 128 32.64 5.65 24.98
N GLU A 129 32.20 6.89 25.09
CA GLU A 129 30.96 7.24 25.76
C GLU A 129 29.76 7.00 24.84
N LEU A 130 28.76 6.25 25.32
CA LEU A 130 27.51 6.02 24.63
C LEU A 130 26.49 7.10 25.00
N VAL A 131 25.94 7.75 23.98
CA VAL A 131 24.84 8.71 24.10
C VAL A 131 23.58 8.10 23.49
N PRO A 132 22.71 7.47 24.31
CA PRO A 132 21.47 6.87 23.81
C PRO A 132 20.43 7.96 23.53
N VAL A 133 19.74 7.85 22.37
CA VAL A 133 18.58 8.67 21.98
C VAL A 133 17.40 7.76 21.69
N LEU A 134 16.19 8.25 21.98
CA LEU A 134 14.97 7.46 21.82
C LEU A 134 14.51 7.43 20.36
N ALA A 135 14.23 6.24 19.82
CA ALA A 135 13.62 6.05 18.50
C ALA A 135 12.55 4.94 18.54
N GLY A 136 11.68 4.92 17.53
CA GLY A 136 10.66 3.88 17.41
C GLY A 136 11.27 2.50 17.13
N GLU A 137 10.72 1.45 17.75
CA GLU A 137 11.21 0.06 17.59
C GLU A 137 11.18 -0.38 16.11
N VAL A 138 10.10 -0.05 15.40
CA VAL A 138 9.94 -0.34 13.96
C VAL A 138 10.94 0.45 13.12
N GLU A 139 11.18 1.71 13.46
CA GLU A 139 12.17 2.56 12.77
C GLU A 139 13.60 2.02 12.96
N ILE A 140 13.95 1.58 14.17
CA ILE A 140 15.25 0.96 14.45
C ILE A 140 15.41 -0.34 13.66
N SER A 141 14.39 -1.22 13.66
CA SER A 141 14.44 -2.47 12.91
C SER A 141 14.61 -2.22 11.41
N SER A 142 13.87 -1.25 10.87
CA SER A 142 14.00 -0.84 9.47
C SER A 142 15.39 -0.27 9.15
N ALA A 143 15.95 0.55 10.03
CA ALA A 143 17.28 1.11 9.87
C ALA A 143 18.37 0.03 9.99
N VAL A 144 18.26 -0.88 10.95
CA VAL A 144 19.19 -2.02 11.08
C VAL A 144 19.17 -2.88 9.81
N ASP A 145 17.99 -3.20 9.29
CA ASP A 145 17.87 -3.96 8.03
C ASP A 145 18.41 -3.18 6.81
N GLN A 146 18.27 -1.87 6.82
CA GLN A 146 18.77 -1.02 5.73
C GLN A 146 20.30 -0.90 5.74
N PHE A 147 20.91 -0.70 6.90
CA PHE A 147 22.33 -0.37 7.02
C PHE A 147 23.22 -1.59 7.29
N TYR A 148 22.70 -2.66 7.87
CA TYR A 148 23.41 -3.93 8.11
C TYR A 148 22.96 -5.07 7.18
N GLY A 149 21.97 -4.85 6.30
CA GLY A 149 21.34 -5.89 5.48
C GLY A 149 22.21 -6.50 4.35
N TYR A 150 23.51 -6.27 4.33
CA TYR A 150 24.41 -6.76 3.27
C TYR A 150 24.83 -8.24 3.42
N GLU A 151 24.59 -8.88 4.56
CA GLU A 151 25.12 -10.23 4.85
C GLU A 151 24.24 -11.39 4.35
N LEU A 152 22.97 -11.13 4.01
CA LEU A 152 22.08 -12.11 3.40
C LEU A 152 21.70 -11.67 1.98
N SER A 153 22.68 -11.53 1.08
CA SER A 153 22.34 -11.32 -0.34
C SER A 153 21.87 -12.64 -0.95
N ILE A 154 20.90 -12.57 -1.86
CA ILE A 154 20.48 -13.73 -2.67
C ILE A 154 21.70 -14.42 -3.29
N ASP A 155 22.66 -13.63 -3.77
CA ASP A 155 23.90 -14.13 -4.39
C ASP A 155 24.83 -14.86 -3.40
N GLY A 156 24.88 -14.41 -2.13
CA GLY A 156 25.64 -15.08 -1.08
C GLY A 156 25.07 -16.45 -0.72
N ILE A 157 23.75 -16.53 -0.54
CA ILE A 157 23.07 -17.80 -0.25
C ILE A 157 23.16 -18.77 -1.45
N LEU A 158 23.08 -18.27 -2.67
CA LEU A 158 23.24 -19.12 -3.87
C LEU A 158 24.65 -19.69 -3.98
N ARG A 159 25.69 -18.91 -3.68
CA ARG A 159 27.07 -19.43 -3.62
C ARG A 159 27.21 -20.51 -2.55
N GLU A 160 26.66 -20.30 -1.36
CA GLU A 160 26.63 -21.33 -0.30
C GLU A 160 25.98 -22.62 -0.77
N ILE A 161 24.86 -22.52 -1.49
CA ILE A 161 24.16 -23.69 -2.04
C ILE A 161 25.02 -24.39 -3.11
N GLU A 162 25.74 -23.62 -3.95
CA GLU A 162 26.54 -24.18 -5.06
C GLU A 162 27.89 -24.74 -4.61
N THR A 163 28.54 -24.10 -3.64
CA THR A 163 29.88 -24.47 -3.19
C THR A 163 29.90 -25.40 -1.98
N GLY A 164 28.80 -25.44 -1.22
CA GLY A 164 28.74 -26.12 0.07
C GLY A 164 29.58 -25.45 1.16
N GLU A 165 30.25 -24.34 0.87
CA GLU A 165 31.03 -23.57 1.83
C GLU A 165 30.11 -22.60 2.57
N VAL A 166 29.87 -22.90 3.84
CA VAL A 166 29.11 -22.02 4.75
C VAL A 166 30.10 -21.11 5.44
N ASP A 167 29.96 -19.81 5.25
CA ASP A 167 30.72 -18.84 6.03
C ASP A 167 30.10 -18.72 7.44
N TYR A 168 30.54 -19.60 8.36
CA TYR A 168 30.09 -19.62 9.76
C TYR A 168 30.65 -18.48 10.62
N SER A 169 31.46 -17.58 10.07
CA SER A 169 32.16 -16.56 10.87
C SER A 169 31.19 -15.58 11.58
N ASN A 170 29.93 -15.54 11.19
CA ASN A 170 28.94 -14.59 11.69
C ASN A 170 27.64 -15.24 12.26
N TYR A 171 27.62 -16.55 12.53
CA TYR A 171 26.41 -17.24 12.99
C TYR A 171 26.46 -17.56 14.50
N GLN A 172 25.64 -16.86 15.28
CA GLN A 172 25.26 -17.22 16.67
C GLN A 172 23.75 -17.01 16.85
N GLY A 173 22.93 -17.91 16.36
CA GLY A 173 21.48 -17.95 16.58
C GLY A 173 20.98 -19.39 16.61
N ASP A 174 19.78 -19.64 17.17
CA ASP A 174 19.19 -20.99 17.28
C ASP A 174 19.22 -21.77 15.95
N VAL A 175 20.07 -22.78 15.92
CA VAL A 175 20.71 -23.35 14.71
C VAL A 175 19.78 -24.35 13.97
N GLU A 176 18.67 -24.81 14.54
CA GLU A 176 17.96 -25.97 13.97
C GLU A 176 16.93 -25.65 12.88
N GLU A 177 16.29 -24.49 12.90
CA GLU A 177 15.25 -24.14 11.90
C GLU A 177 15.77 -23.34 10.69
N TYR A 178 16.89 -22.61 10.86
CA TYR A 178 17.53 -21.78 9.82
C TYR A 178 18.74 -22.42 9.12
N SER A 179 19.03 -23.68 9.41
CA SER A 179 20.24 -24.35 8.88
C SER A 179 20.18 -24.68 7.39
N GLN A 180 19.01 -24.66 6.75
CA GLN A 180 18.89 -24.96 5.33
C GLN A 180 18.97 -23.69 4.45
N PRO A 181 19.98 -23.57 3.58
CA PRO A 181 20.17 -22.40 2.71
C PRO A 181 18.95 -22.07 1.85
N LEU A 182 18.19 -23.07 1.38
CA LEU A 182 16.99 -22.88 0.59
C LEU A 182 15.83 -22.23 1.38
N VAL A 183 15.73 -22.49 2.69
CA VAL A 183 14.73 -21.82 3.55
C VAL A 183 15.04 -20.33 3.65
N ARG A 184 16.30 -20.00 3.90
CA ARG A 184 16.78 -18.60 3.95
C ARG A 184 16.61 -17.89 2.61
N LEU A 185 16.83 -18.60 1.50
CA LEU A 185 16.65 -18.06 0.15
C LEU A 185 15.22 -17.56 -0.08
N VAL A 186 14.21 -18.35 0.31
CA VAL A 186 12.79 -17.93 0.20
C VAL A 186 12.53 -16.69 1.05
N ASP A 187 12.94 -16.68 2.31
CA ASP A 187 12.71 -15.56 3.22
C ASP A 187 13.38 -14.26 2.72
N VAL A 188 14.60 -14.36 2.17
CA VAL A 188 15.30 -13.23 1.56
C VAL A 188 14.61 -12.74 0.29
N MET A 189 14.10 -13.64 -0.56
CA MET A 189 13.35 -13.26 -1.77
C MET A 189 12.05 -12.52 -1.42
N LEU A 190 11.31 -12.96 -0.40
CA LEU A 190 10.12 -12.26 0.07
C LEU A 190 10.48 -10.86 0.58
N SER A 191 11.56 -10.75 1.36
CA SER A 191 12.05 -9.47 1.89
C SER A 191 12.53 -8.53 0.77
N ASP A 192 13.28 -9.04 -0.21
CA ASP A 192 13.75 -8.26 -1.38
C ASP A 192 12.57 -7.74 -2.22
N ALA A 193 11.55 -8.58 -2.44
CA ALA A 193 10.34 -8.17 -3.14
C ALA A 193 9.61 -7.02 -2.43
N VAL A 194 9.46 -7.10 -1.12
CA VAL A 194 8.84 -6.03 -0.30
C VAL A 194 9.68 -4.76 -0.33
N LYS A 195 11.01 -4.86 -0.21
CA LYS A 195 11.97 -3.71 -0.31
C LYS A 195 11.85 -2.99 -1.64
N ARG A 196 11.73 -3.75 -2.75
CA ARG A 196 11.55 -3.19 -4.11
C ARG A 196 10.13 -2.70 -4.40
N GLY A 197 9.20 -2.85 -3.46
CA GLY A 197 7.80 -2.45 -3.64
C GLY A 197 7.07 -3.29 -4.67
N ALA A 198 7.40 -4.58 -4.78
CA ALA A 198 6.70 -5.50 -5.64
C ALA A 198 5.25 -5.70 -5.17
N SER A 199 4.30 -5.74 -6.10
CA SER A 199 2.91 -6.12 -5.84
C SER A 199 2.68 -7.62 -5.93
N ASP A 200 3.45 -8.32 -6.78
CA ASP A 200 3.34 -9.77 -6.94
C ASP A 200 4.73 -10.38 -7.16
N ILE A 201 4.92 -11.60 -6.66
CA ILE A 201 6.11 -12.41 -6.84
C ILE A 201 5.69 -13.66 -7.61
N HIS A 202 6.36 -13.95 -8.71
CA HIS A 202 6.08 -15.10 -9.55
C HIS A 202 7.25 -16.08 -9.50
N PHE A 203 6.99 -17.32 -9.14
CA PHE A 203 7.89 -18.47 -9.24
C PHE A 203 7.36 -19.37 -10.37
N GLU A 204 8.05 -19.37 -11.49
CA GLU A 204 7.60 -20.00 -12.74
C GLU A 204 8.61 -21.07 -13.17
N PRO A 205 8.31 -22.36 -12.95
CA PRO A 205 9.16 -23.43 -13.43
C PRO A 205 9.07 -23.55 -14.96
N GLU A 206 10.23 -23.60 -15.59
CA GLU A 206 10.43 -23.90 -17.00
C GLU A 206 11.00 -25.32 -17.18
N GLU A 207 11.35 -25.71 -18.39
CA GLU A 207 11.90 -27.03 -18.66
C GLU A 207 13.19 -27.31 -17.87
N SER A 208 14.13 -26.38 -17.85
CA SER A 208 15.48 -26.55 -17.26
C SER A 208 15.80 -25.59 -16.12
N PHE A 209 15.00 -24.55 -15.88
CA PHE A 209 15.24 -23.53 -14.86
C PHE A 209 13.95 -23.07 -14.19
N LEU A 210 14.09 -22.40 -13.05
CA LEU A 210 13.04 -21.67 -12.37
C LEU A 210 13.22 -20.19 -12.68
N ARG A 211 12.21 -19.56 -13.29
CA ARG A 211 12.16 -18.12 -13.51
C ARG A 211 11.51 -17.44 -12.32
N ILE A 212 12.13 -16.40 -11.79
CA ILE A 212 11.58 -15.57 -10.70
C ILE A 212 11.39 -14.15 -11.22
N ARG A 213 10.13 -13.69 -11.15
CA ARG A 213 9.74 -12.35 -11.59
C ARG A 213 9.02 -11.61 -10.48
N TYR A 214 9.28 -10.31 -10.39
CA TYR A 214 8.51 -9.40 -9.54
C TYR A 214 7.69 -8.46 -10.41
N ARG A 215 6.47 -8.18 -9.98
CA ARG A 215 5.68 -7.11 -10.57
C ARG A 215 5.96 -5.82 -9.81
N ILE A 216 6.73 -4.94 -10.40
CA ILE A 216 7.09 -3.64 -9.82
C ILE A 216 6.47 -2.54 -10.67
N ASP A 217 5.73 -1.62 -10.04
CA ASP A 217 4.98 -0.56 -10.71
C ASP A 217 4.09 -1.09 -11.87
N GLY A 218 3.45 -2.25 -11.67
CA GLY A 218 2.54 -2.89 -12.62
C GLY A 218 3.22 -3.65 -13.76
N VAL A 219 4.56 -3.68 -13.83
CA VAL A 219 5.34 -4.36 -14.88
C VAL A 219 6.08 -5.54 -14.30
N LEU A 220 5.95 -6.72 -14.93
CA LEU A 220 6.75 -7.90 -14.57
C LEU A 220 8.20 -7.72 -15.01
N ARG A 221 9.12 -7.93 -14.06
CA ARG A 221 10.56 -7.91 -14.29
C ARG A 221 11.17 -9.22 -13.84
N GLN A 222 12.02 -9.80 -14.67
CA GLN A 222 12.80 -10.95 -14.28
C GLN A 222 13.89 -10.51 -13.29
N ILE A 223 13.86 -11.11 -12.11
CA ILE A 223 14.82 -10.83 -11.03
C ILE A 223 15.94 -11.86 -11.04
N ARG A 224 15.57 -13.15 -11.17
CA ARG A 224 16.52 -14.26 -11.14
C ARG A 224 16.05 -15.42 -12.03
N SER A 225 17.02 -16.27 -12.39
CA SER A 225 16.79 -17.62 -12.87
C SER A 225 17.65 -18.57 -12.04
N LEU A 226 17.04 -19.62 -11.53
CA LEU A 226 17.71 -20.65 -10.73
C LEU A 226 17.65 -21.98 -11.45
N HIS A 227 18.58 -22.90 -11.15
CA HIS A 227 18.50 -24.26 -11.67
C HIS A 227 17.23 -24.95 -11.16
N LYS A 228 16.56 -25.72 -12.02
CA LYS A 228 15.27 -26.35 -11.71
C LYS A 228 15.30 -27.25 -10.47
N ASN A 229 16.44 -27.85 -10.17
CA ASN A 229 16.62 -28.74 -9.02
C ASN A 229 16.28 -28.08 -7.67
N TYR A 230 16.31 -26.74 -7.58
CA TYR A 230 15.92 -26.03 -6.36
C TYR A 230 14.42 -25.87 -6.21
N TRP A 231 13.66 -26.01 -7.30
CA TRP A 231 12.23 -25.74 -7.31
C TRP A 231 11.42 -26.60 -6.34
N PRO A 232 11.60 -27.93 -6.27
CA PRO A 232 10.80 -28.75 -5.35
C PRO A 232 10.89 -28.29 -3.90
N ALA A 233 12.09 -27.97 -3.42
CA ALA A 233 12.30 -27.51 -2.05
C ALA A 233 11.73 -26.09 -1.80
N ILE A 234 11.86 -25.17 -2.77
CA ILE A 234 11.26 -23.84 -2.71
C ILE A 234 9.73 -23.95 -2.69
N ALA A 235 9.13 -24.77 -3.55
CA ALA A 235 7.69 -24.97 -3.61
C ALA A 235 7.14 -25.56 -2.31
N VAL A 236 7.79 -26.58 -1.75
CA VAL A 236 7.43 -27.16 -0.45
C VAL A 236 7.48 -26.09 0.64
N ARG A 237 8.55 -25.29 0.71
CA ARG A 237 8.68 -24.20 1.71
C ARG A 237 7.54 -23.19 1.58
N LEU A 238 7.24 -22.73 0.36
CA LEU A 238 6.14 -21.79 0.11
C LEU A 238 4.78 -22.37 0.50
N LYS A 239 4.52 -23.64 0.18
CA LYS A 239 3.28 -24.32 0.56
C LYS A 239 3.14 -24.50 2.07
N VAL A 240 4.21 -24.91 2.76
CA VAL A 240 4.21 -25.02 4.23
C VAL A 240 3.94 -23.66 4.88
N MET A 241 4.60 -22.61 4.41
CA MET A 241 4.38 -21.25 4.92
C MET A 241 2.95 -20.75 4.68
N ALA A 242 2.30 -21.20 3.60
CA ALA A 242 0.96 -20.80 3.17
C ALA A 242 -0.16 -21.72 3.68
N ASP A 243 0.17 -22.73 4.52
CA ASP A 243 -0.77 -23.75 5.03
C ASP A 243 -1.48 -24.55 3.91
N MET A 244 -0.73 -24.84 2.82
CA MET A 244 -1.21 -25.62 1.68
C MET A 244 -0.81 -27.09 1.79
N ASN A 245 -1.54 -27.97 1.09
CA ASN A 245 -1.21 -29.38 1.01
C ASN A 245 0.03 -29.62 0.13
N ILE A 246 1.14 -30.02 0.74
CA ILE A 246 2.41 -30.28 0.05
C ILE A 246 2.37 -31.53 -0.85
N ALA A 247 1.50 -32.49 -0.56
CA ALA A 247 1.37 -33.73 -1.31
C ALA A 247 0.53 -33.58 -2.59
N GLU A 248 -0.34 -32.58 -2.67
CA GLU A 248 -1.17 -32.33 -3.85
C GLU A 248 -0.48 -31.33 -4.79
N THR A 249 -0.12 -31.77 -5.98
CA THR A 249 0.58 -30.98 -7.00
C THR A 249 -0.19 -30.86 -8.31
N ARG A 250 -1.38 -31.47 -8.40
CA ARG A 250 -2.19 -31.56 -9.62
C ARG A 250 -3.44 -30.68 -9.60
N ALA A 251 -3.77 -30.12 -8.44
CA ALA A 251 -4.90 -29.22 -8.26
C ALA A 251 -4.44 -27.82 -7.86
N PRO A 252 -5.16 -26.75 -8.29
CA PRO A 252 -4.93 -25.41 -7.81
C PRO A 252 -5.15 -25.34 -6.28
N GLN A 253 -4.34 -24.52 -5.62
CA GLN A 253 -4.47 -24.28 -4.18
C GLN A 253 -4.27 -22.78 -3.89
N ASP A 254 -4.98 -22.30 -2.88
CA ASP A 254 -4.85 -20.96 -2.34
C ASP A 254 -4.42 -21.03 -0.87
N GLY A 255 -3.61 -20.08 -0.45
CA GLY A 255 -3.13 -19.99 0.92
C GLY A 255 -2.71 -18.57 1.30
N ARG A 256 -2.24 -18.40 2.53
CA ARG A 256 -1.82 -17.12 3.05
C ARG A 256 -0.56 -17.24 3.90
N ILE A 257 0.35 -16.28 3.74
CA ILE A 257 1.55 -16.15 4.57
C ILE A 257 1.46 -14.79 5.28
N SER A 258 1.63 -14.77 6.59
CA SER A 258 1.75 -13.53 7.37
C SER A 258 3.14 -13.47 7.99
N ARG A 259 3.88 -12.39 7.73
CA ARG A 259 5.25 -12.18 8.22
C ARG A 259 5.49 -10.72 8.57
N THR A 260 6.35 -10.49 9.54
CA THR A 260 6.89 -9.15 9.79
C THR A 260 8.17 -8.98 8.96
N ILE A 261 8.12 -8.08 7.98
CA ILE A 261 9.24 -7.79 7.09
C ILE A 261 9.59 -6.31 7.23
N ILE A 262 10.85 -6.01 7.54
CA ILE A 262 11.34 -4.63 7.77
C ILE A 262 10.48 -3.92 8.83
N GLY A 263 10.18 -4.63 9.93
CA GLY A 263 9.38 -4.11 11.04
C GLY A 263 7.89 -3.90 10.76
N ARG A 264 7.39 -4.26 9.56
CA ARG A 264 5.99 -4.09 9.14
C ARG A 264 5.28 -5.42 8.94
N PRO A 265 4.01 -5.54 9.33
CA PRO A 265 3.21 -6.74 9.06
C PRO A 265 2.86 -6.78 7.56
N ILE A 266 3.37 -7.80 6.89
CA ILE A 266 3.12 -8.07 5.47
C ILE A 266 2.36 -9.40 5.37
N ASP A 267 1.25 -9.37 4.64
CA ASP A 267 0.54 -10.56 4.24
C ASP A 267 0.83 -10.90 2.77
N PHE A 268 0.88 -12.19 2.45
CA PHE A 268 0.95 -12.66 1.08
C PHE A 268 -0.24 -13.59 0.84
N ARG A 269 -1.02 -13.30 -0.21
CA ARG A 269 -1.96 -14.29 -0.77
C ARG A 269 -1.20 -15.13 -1.77
N VAL A 270 -1.21 -16.42 -1.57
CA VAL A 270 -0.44 -17.39 -2.35
C VAL A 270 -1.40 -18.23 -3.16
N ALA A 271 -1.18 -18.30 -4.47
CA ALA A 271 -1.92 -19.18 -5.37
C ALA A 271 -0.94 -20.13 -6.08
N SER A 272 -1.23 -21.41 -6.06
CA SER A 272 -0.52 -22.46 -6.78
C SER A 272 -1.37 -22.98 -7.93
N GLN A 273 -0.78 -23.09 -9.11
CA GLN A 273 -1.42 -23.60 -10.32
C GLN A 273 -0.53 -24.65 -10.99
N PRO A 274 -1.01 -25.89 -11.22
CA PRO A 274 -0.29 -26.89 -12.00
C PRO A 274 0.00 -26.42 -13.43
N THR A 275 1.22 -26.65 -13.89
CA THR A 275 1.65 -26.42 -15.28
C THR A 275 2.41 -27.64 -15.82
N ILE A 276 2.72 -27.64 -17.12
CA ILE A 276 3.47 -28.75 -17.76
C ILE A 276 4.89 -28.93 -17.20
N HIS A 277 5.47 -27.89 -16.58
CA HIS A 277 6.84 -27.92 -16.06
C HIS A 277 6.89 -27.99 -14.52
N GLY A 278 5.74 -28.09 -13.85
CA GLY A 278 5.59 -28.08 -12.40
C GLY A 278 4.56 -27.08 -11.94
N GLU A 279 4.42 -26.90 -10.63
CA GLU A 279 3.48 -25.90 -10.09
C GLU A 279 4.03 -24.49 -10.25
N ASN A 280 3.23 -23.60 -10.81
CA ASN A 280 3.50 -22.16 -10.83
C ASN A 280 2.95 -21.56 -9.53
N ILE A 281 3.75 -20.82 -8.79
CA ILE A 281 3.32 -20.18 -7.53
C ILE A 281 3.44 -18.67 -7.65
N VAL A 282 2.34 -17.99 -7.35
CA VAL A 282 2.26 -16.51 -7.35
C VAL A 282 1.89 -16.03 -5.97
N LEU A 283 2.64 -15.07 -5.45
CA LEU A 283 2.35 -14.41 -4.18
C LEU A 283 2.00 -12.96 -4.43
N ARG A 284 0.81 -12.54 -4.01
CA ARG A 284 0.43 -11.11 -3.96
C ARG A 284 0.85 -10.52 -2.64
N VAL A 285 1.60 -9.43 -2.68
CA VAL A 285 2.12 -8.72 -1.50
C VAL A 285 1.06 -7.74 -1.00
N LEU A 286 0.66 -7.86 0.25
CA LEU A 286 -0.31 -7.01 0.93
C LEU A 286 0.40 -6.29 2.09
N ASP A 287 0.84 -5.05 1.85
CA ASP A 287 1.48 -4.20 2.86
C ASP A 287 0.39 -3.35 3.54
N ARG A 288 0.05 -3.68 4.77
CA ARG A 288 -1.06 -3.06 5.50
C ARG A 288 -0.86 -1.56 5.70
N GLU A 289 0.36 -1.10 5.92
CA GLU A 289 0.66 0.33 6.14
C GLU A 289 0.56 1.16 4.86
N LYS A 290 0.77 0.54 3.70
CA LYS A 290 0.65 1.22 2.39
C LYS A 290 -0.76 1.18 1.82
N GLY A 291 -1.67 0.42 2.42
CA GLY A 291 -3.02 0.20 1.90
C GLY A 291 -3.95 1.40 2.06
N ILE A 292 -3.73 2.22 3.09
CA ILE A 292 -4.57 3.37 3.42
C ILE A 292 -3.81 4.65 3.14
N ILE A 293 -4.15 5.32 2.06
CA ILE A 293 -3.54 6.59 1.66
C ILE A 293 -4.55 7.70 1.96
N PRO A 294 -4.21 8.74 2.76
CA PRO A 294 -5.06 9.91 2.91
C PRO A 294 -5.44 10.51 1.55
N LEU A 295 -6.67 10.98 1.40
CA LEU A 295 -7.21 11.50 0.14
C LEU A 295 -6.30 12.60 -0.46
N GLU A 296 -5.75 13.46 0.37
CA GLU A 296 -4.84 14.56 -0.02
C GLU A 296 -3.48 14.06 -0.54
N LYS A 297 -3.09 12.81 -0.20
CA LYS A 297 -1.83 12.19 -0.64
C LYS A 297 -1.97 11.35 -1.90
N LEU A 298 -3.16 11.27 -2.49
CA LEU A 298 -3.36 10.61 -3.79
C LEU A 298 -2.74 11.39 -4.97
N GLU A 299 -2.18 12.58 -4.71
CA GLU A 299 -1.55 13.47 -5.71
C GLU A 299 -2.50 13.83 -6.86
N LEU A 300 -3.79 13.97 -6.53
CA LEU A 300 -4.81 14.36 -7.50
C LEU A 300 -4.69 15.87 -7.81
N PRO A 301 -5.07 16.30 -9.01
CA PRO A 301 -5.27 17.70 -9.31
C PRO A 301 -6.26 18.33 -8.35
N GLU A 302 -6.04 19.59 -7.98
CA GLU A 302 -6.88 20.32 -7.02
C GLU A 302 -8.36 20.34 -7.43
N GLU A 303 -8.63 20.51 -8.71
CA GLU A 303 -9.97 20.47 -9.29
C GLU A 303 -10.65 19.11 -9.09
N SER A 304 -9.94 18.00 -9.38
CA SER A 304 -10.43 16.64 -9.17
C SER A 304 -10.70 16.37 -7.69
N LEU A 305 -9.79 16.79 -6.81
CA LEU A 305 -9.96 16.66 -5.36
C LEU A 305 -11.19 17.45 -4.86
N ARG A 306 -11.39 18.68 -5.36
CA ARG A 306 -12.56 19.48 -5.04
C ARG A 306 -13.85 18.82 -5.51
N THR A 307 -13.87 18.29 -6.73
CA THR A 307 -15.03 17.58 -7.29
C THR A 307 -15.37 16.35 -6.46
N LEU A 308 -14.37 15.55 -6.06
CA LEU A 308 -14.57 14.39 -5.19
C LEU A 308 -15.16 14.80 -3.83
N LYS A 309 -14.65 15.85 -3.20
CA LYS A 309 -15.19 16.36 -1.92
C LYS A 309 -16.64 16.83 -2.04
N ILE A 310 -17.02 17.47 -3.16
CA ILE A 310 -18.40 17.85 -3.43
C ILE A 310 -19.30 16.60 -3.62
N MET A 311 -18.82 15.58 -4.32
CA MET A 311 -19.55 14.33 -4.49
C MET A 311 -19.78 13.61 -3.15
N MET A 312 -18.75 13.53 -2.31
CA MET A 312 -18.82 12.91 -0.98
C MET A 312 -19.67 13.68 0.03
N ALA A 313 -19.92 14.97 -0.20
CA ALA A 313 -20.78 15.78 0.67
C ALA A 313 -22.29 15.51 0.45
N ARG A 314 -22.68 14.75 -0.58
CA ARG A 314 -24.08 14.35 -0.78
C ARG A 314 -24.46 13.27 0.25
N PRO A 315 -25.61 13.40 0.92
CA PRO A 315 -26.00 12.47 1.98
C PRO A 315 -26.38 11.08 1.46
N GLU A 316 -26.84 10.98 0.23
CA GLU A 316 -27.37 9.75 -0.37
C GLU A 316 -27.02 9.65 -1.86
N GLY A 317 -27.05 8.44 -2.39
CA GLY A 317 -26.76 8.13 -3.80
C GLY A 317 -25.53 7.25 -3.95
N ILE A 318 -25.15 6.94 -5.21
CA ILE A 318 -24.09 6.01 -5.55
C ILE A 318 -22.88 6.75 -6.15
N ILE A 319 -21.69 6.48 -5.64
CA ILE A 319 -20.42 6.83 -6.25
C ILE A 319 -19.77 5.54 -6.79
N LEU A 320 -19.52 5.52 -8.09
CA LEU A 320 -18.95 4.39 -8.81
C LEU A 320 -17.46 4.63 -9.10
N VAL A 321 -16.58 3.67 -8.75
CA VAL A 321 -15.19 3.70 -9.18
C VAL A 321 -14.96 2.59 -10.19
N THR A 322 -14.49 2.94 -11.39
CA THR A 322 -14.35 1.98 -12.47
C THR A 322 -12.94 1.93 -13.04
N GLY A 323 -12.61 0.81 -13.68
CA GLY A 323 -11.32 0.56 -14.29
C GLY A 323 -10.94 -0.93 -14.24
N PRO A 324 -9.88 -1.34 -14.96
CA PRO A 324 -9.41 -2.72 -14.95
C PRO A 324 -8.85 -3.11 -13.58
N THR A 325 -8.60 -4.40 -13.41
CA THR A 325 -7.88 -4.92 -12.24
C THR A 325 -6.50 -4.26 -12.13
N GLY A 326 -6.14 -3.85 -10.91
CA GLY A 326 -4.87 -3.17 -10.67
C GLY A 326 -4.85 -1.68 -11.02
N SER A 327 -5.99 -1.04 -11.35
CA SER A 327 -6.07 0.41 -11.57
C SER A 327 -6.08 1.23 -10.28
N GLY A 328 -6.12 0.59 -9.10
CA GLY A 328 -6.10 1.28 -7.80
C GLY A 328 -7.48 1.61 -7.24
N LYS A 329 -8.56 1.01 -7.75
CA LYS A 329 -9.94 1.27 -7.29
C LYS A 329 -10.10 1.13 -5.78
N THR A 330 -9.65 0.02 -5.22
CA THR A 330 -9.72 -0.24 -3.77
C THR A 330 -8.97 0.82 -2.96
N THR A 331 -7.76 1.22 -3.39
CA THR A 331 -7.00 2.28 -2.73
C THR A 331 -7.75 3.60 -2.73
N THR A 332 -8.35 3.98 -3.86
CA THR A 332 -9.16 5.21 -3.96
C THR A 332 -10.40 5.13 -3.08
N LEU A 333 -11.16 4.03 -3.14
CA LEU A 333 -12.32 3.82 -2.27
C LEU A 333 -11.94 3.89 -0.78
N TYR A 334 -10.87 3.22 -0.39
CA TYR A 334 -10.38 3.27 0.97
C TYR A 334 -9.94 4.67 1.40
N SER A 335 -9.34 5.45 0.48
CA SER A 335 -9.01 6.87 0.75
C SER A 335 -10.26 7.73 0.93
N LEU A 336 -11.32 7.48 0.15
CA LEU A 336 -12.61 8.16 0.30
C LEU A 336 -13.27 7.79 1.64
N LEU A 337 -13.33 6.51 1.98
CA LEU A 337 -13.88 6.05 3.26
C LEU A 337 -13.09 6.57 4.46
N ASN A 338 -11.75 6.57 4.36
CA ASN A 338 -10.90 7.12 5.42
C ASN A 338 -11.14 8.62 5.64
N TYR A 339 -11.42 9.37 4.58
CA TYR A 339 -11.77 10.79 4.68
C TYR A 339 -13.13 11.01 5.37
N LEU A 340 -14.10 10.12 5.15
CA LEU A 340 -15.43 10.18 5.77
C LEU A 340 -15.46 9.61 7.19
N SER A 341 -14.53 8.71 7.53
CA SER A 341 -14.54 7.97 8.78
C SER A 341 -14.44 8.89 10.00
N SER A 342 -15.45 8.81 10.85
CA SER A 342 -15.53 9.50 12.14
C SER A 342 -16.38 8.68 13.10
N GLU A 343 -16.37 9.02 14.39
CA GLU A 343 -17.21 8.37 15.40
C GLU A 343 -18.72 8.63 15.21
N GLN A 344 -19.06 9.61 14.36
CA GLN A 344 -20.46 10.01 14.11
C GLN A 344 -21.07 9.34 12.87
N ILE A 345 -20.30 8.57 12.11
CA ILE A 345 -20.72 7.97 10.84
C ILE A 345 -20.53 6.45 10.90
N ASN A 346 -21.62 5.70 10.72
CA ASN A 346 -21.56 4.25 10.63
C ASN A 346 -21.23 3.79 9.19
N ILE A 347 -19.98 3.40 8.97
CA ILE A 347 -19.49 2.91 7.68
C ILE A 347 -19.43 1.39 7.71
N MET A 348 -20.09 0.75 6.75
CA MET A 348 -20.07 -0.70 6.58
C MET A 348 -19.55 -1.08 5.20
N THR A 349 -18.78 -2.17 5.12
CA THR A 349 -18.27 -2.68 3.83
C THR A 349 -18.56 -4.16 3.64
N LEU A 350 -18.76 -4.55 2.38
CA LEU A 350 -18.89 -5.93 1.94
C LEU A 350 -17.93 -6.16 0.77
N GLU A 351 -16.93 -7.00 0.96
CA GLU A 351 -15.76 -7.12 0.07
C GLU A 351 -15.43 -8.60 -0.24
N ASP A 352 -14.76 -8.88 -1.33
CA ASP A 352 -14.38 -10.24 -1.75
C ASP A 352 -12.88 -10.39 -2.03
N PRO A 353 -12.09 -10.64 -0.96
CA PRO A 353 -12.34 -10.38 0.46
C PRO A 353 -11.83 -8.99 0.90
N VAL A 354 -11.99 -8.65 2.19
CA VAL A 354 -11.37 -7.45 2.80
C VAL A 354 -9.86 -7.49 2.60
N GLU A 355 -9.30 -6.38 2.05
CA GLU A 355 -7.85 -6.27 1.77
C GLU A 355 -7.07 -5.83 3.01
N TYR A 356 -7.55 -4.80 3.70
CA TYR A 356 -6.91 -4.22 4.89
C TYR A 356 -7.97 -3.89 5.95
N PRO A 357 -7.72 -4.20 7.24
CA PRO A 357 -8.62 -3.78 8.32
C PRO A 357 -8.54 -2.27 8.56
N PHE A 358 -9.69 -1.66 8.78
CA PHE A 358 -9.83 -0.25 9.13
C PHE A 358 -10.36 -0.08 10.55
N PRO A 359 -9.80 0.82 11.35
CA PRO A 359 -10.46 1.30 12.56
C PRO A 359 -11.79 1.99 12.21
N LEU A 360 -12.77 1.87 13.10
CA LEU A 360 -14.10 2.50 12.99
C LEU A 360 -14.99 2.05 11.82
N ILE A 361 -14.51 1.23 10.89
CA ILE A 361 -15.29 0.68 9.77
C ILE A 361 -15.66 -0.77 10.04
N ARG A 362 -16.90 -1.14 9.78
CA ARG A 362 -17.43 -2.51 9.95
C ARG A 362 -17.29 -3.25 8.63
N GLN A 363 -16.21 -4.03 8.49
CA GLN A 363 -15.86 -4.72 7.24
C GLN A 363 -16.30 -6.19 7.30
N THR A 364 -16.99 -6.63 6.25
CA THR A 364 -17.43 -8.01 6.07
C THR A 364 -16.85 -8.57 4.78
N SER A 365 -16.27 -9.77 4.85
CA SER A 365 -15.89 -10.52 3.65
C SER A 365 -17.02 -11.41 3.19
N VAL A 366 -17.23 -11.47 1.87
CA VAL A 366 -18.13 -12.44 1.24
C VAL A 366 -17.69 -13.86 1.64
N ASN A 367 -18.66 -14.69 2.01
CA ASN A 367 -18.46 -16.08 2.38
C ASN A 367 -19.64 -16.93 1.89
N PRO A 368 -19.58 -17.47 0.66
CA PRO A 368 -20.65 -18.27 0.08
C PRO A 368 -21.00 -19.52 0.91
N ALA A 369 -19.99 -20.10 1.59
CA ALA A 369 -20.21 -21.27 2.45
C ALA A 369 -21.10 -20.95 3.67
N ALA A 370 -21.09 -19.69 4.13
CA ALA A 370 -21.94 -19.18 5.21
C ALA A 370 -23.22 -18.50 4.67
N GLY A 371 -23.47 -18.52 3.35
CA GLY A 371 -24.63 -17.87 2.73
C GLY A 371 -24.50 -16.34 2.65
N VAL A 372 -23.29 -15.79 2.76
CA VAL A 372 -23.02 -14.35 2.65
C VAL A 372 -22.49 -14.06 1.25
N ASP A 373 -23.36 -13.65 0.35
CA ASP A 373 -23.04 -13.06 -0.95
C ASP A 373 -23.24 -11.53 -0.93
N PHE A 374 -22.97 -10.84 -2.04
CA PHE A 374 -23.13 -9.40 -2.09
C PHE A 374 -24.58 -8.94 -1.86
N ALA A 375 -25.56 -9.54 -2.51
CA ALA A 375 -26.95 -9.12 -2.42
C ALA A 375 -27.55 -9.36 -1.02
N SER A 376 -27.32 -10.55 -0.45
CA SER A 376 -27.77 -10.91 0.91
C SER A 376 -27.06 -10.06 1.98
N GLY A 377 -25.76 -9.79 1.79
CA GLY A 377 -24.97 -8.96 2.67
C GLY A 377 -25.45 -7.51 2.70
N ILE A 378 -25.69 -6.86 1.55
CA ILE A 378 -26.24 -5.50 1.48
C ILE A 378 -27.61 -5.46 2.19
N ARG A 379 -28.50 -6.43 1.91
CA ARG A 379 -29.81 -6.53 2.56
C ARG A 379 -29.70 -6.63 4.09
N SER A 380 -28.67 -7.30 4.58
CA SER A 380 -28.39 -7.38 6.02
C SER A 380 -27.86 -6.06 6.58
N MET A 381 -26.93 -5.41 5.86
CA MET A 381 -26.33 -4.14 6.28
C MET A 381 -27.36 -3.02 6.40
N MET A 382 -28.33 -2.93 5.48
CA MET A 382 -29.41 -1.93 5.56
C MET A 382 -30.25 -2.01 6.84
N ARG A 383 -30.13 -3.09 7.63
CA ARG A 383 -30.79 -3.23 8.95
C ARG A 383 -29.87 -2.93 10.13
N GLN A 384 -28.65 -2.49 9.86
CA GLN A 384 -27.63 -2.18 10.86
C GLN A 384 -27.38 -0.69 11.02
N ASP A 385 -28.34 0.15 10.57
CA ASP A 385 -28.28 1.61 10.65
C ASP A 385 -27.00 2.20 10.03
N PRO A 386 -26.66 1.87 8.77
CA PRO A 386 -25.48 2.41 8.11
C PRO A 386 -25.76 3.81 7.54
N ASP A 387 -24.78 4.70 7.61
CA ASP A 387 -24.79 5.96 6.83
C ASP A 387 -24.13 5.74 5.47
N VAL A 388 -23.04 4.95 5.45
CA VAL A 388 -22.22 4.70 4.27
C VAL A 388 -22.02 3.19 4.07
N ILE A 389 -22.28 2.72 2.85
CA ILE A 389 -22.09 1.32 2.47
C ILE A 389 -21.07 1.23 1.33
N LEU A 390 -20.01 0.44 1.50
CA LEU A 390 -19.13 0.02 0.40
C LEU A 390 -19.50 -1.39 -0.05
N VAL A 391 -19.84 -1.53 -1.32
CA VAL A 391 -20.00 -2.81 -2.00
C VAL A 391 -18.76 -3.03 -2.88
N GLY A 392 -17.97 -4.06 -2.61
CA GLY A 392 -16.67 -4.28 -3.26
C GLY A 392 -16.75 -4.19 -4.78
N GLU A 393 -17.74 -4.84 -5.37
CA GLU A 393 -18.04 -4.74 -6.81
C GLU A 393 -19.47 -5.15 -7.14
N VAL A 394 -19.97 -4.66 -8.26
CA VAL A 394 -21.25 -5.04 -8.86
C VAL A 394 -20.98 -5.86 -10.12
N ARG A 395 -21.34 -7.15 -10.08
CA ARG A 395 -21.18 -8.10 -11.19
C ARG A 395 -22.49 -8.52 -11.85
N ASP A 396 -23.56 -8.52 -11.08
CA ASP A 396 -24.87 -9.09 -11.43
C ASP A 396 -26.04 -8.15 -11.08
N ALA A 397 -27.22 -8.48 -11.61
CA ALA A 397 -28.41 -7.68 -11.46
C ALA A 397 -28.88 -7.58 -10.00
N GLU A 398 -28.80 -8.66 -9.22
CA GLU A 398 -29.30 -8.68 -7.83
C GLU A 398 -28.46 -7.78 -6.93
N THR A 399 -27.13 -7.84 -7.05
CA THR A 399 -26.19 -6.95 -6.35
C THR A 399 -26.41 -5.48 -6.76
N ALA A 400 -26.59 -5.21 -8.07
CA ALA A 400 -26.84 -3.88 -8.57
C ALA A 400 -28.15 -3.31 -8.02
N GLU A 401 -29.24 -4.08 -8.08
CA GLU A 401 -30.55 -3.68 -7.54
C GLU A 401 -30.46 -3.35 -6.04
N MET A 402 -29.80 -4.18 -5.26
CA MET A 402 -29.64 -3.93 -3.82
C MET A 402 -28.79 -2.68 -3.53
N ALA A 403 -27.74 -2.42 -4.29
CA ALA A 403 -26.92 -1.22 -4.14
C ALA A 403 -27.72 0.06 -4.47
N PHE A 404 -28.50 0.04 -5.56
CA PHE A 404 -29.38 1.16 -5.90
C PHE A 404 -30.50 1.34 -4.88
N ARG A 405 -31.10 0.25 -4.40
CA ARG A 405 -32.12 0.31 -3.35
C ARG A 405 -31.59 0.94 -2.06
N ALA A 406 -30.38 0.61 -1.64
CA ALA A 406 -29.73 1.24 -0.50
C ALA A 406 -29.56 2.77 -0.75
N ALA A 407 -29.10 3.18 -1.94
CA ALA A 407 -28.95 4.59 -2.29
C ALA A 407 -30.27 5.35 -2.29
N MET A 408 -31.35 4.74 -2.80
CA MET A 408 -32.70 5.31 -2.84
C MET A 408 -33.36 5.42 -1.45
N THR A 409 -32.82 4.73 -0.44
CA THR A 409 -33.34 4.72 0.93
C THR A 409 -32.50 5.55 1.90
N GLY A 410 -31.71 6.50 1.40
CA GLY A 410 -31.02 7.48 2.22
C GLY A 410 -29.57 7.15 2.56
N HIS A 411 -28.97 6.13 1.93
CA HIS A 411 -27.58 5.76 2.20
C HIS A 411 -26.62 6.28 1.12
N GLN A 412 -25.42 6.62 1.51
CA GLN A 412 -24.34 6.87 0.56
C GLN A 412 -23.65 5.55 0.21
N VAL A 413 -23.68 5.15 -1.06
CA VAL A 413 -23.16 3.86 -1.53
C VAL A 413 -21.92 4.06 -2.39
N TYR A 414 -20.88 3.29 -2.11
CA TYR A 414 -19.66 3.22 -2.90
C TYR A 414 -19.53 1.84 -3.52
N THR A 415 -19.19 1.76 -4.80
CA THR A 415 -18.98 0.43 -5.42
C THR A 415 -18.04 0.52 -6.61
N THR A 416 -17.65 -0.66 -7.14
CA THR A 416 -16.80 -0.73 -8.33
C THR A 416 -17.50 -1.41 -9.51
N LEU A 417 -17.06 -0.99 -10.69
CA LEU A 417 -17.38 -1.63 -11.97
C LEU A 417 -16.09 -1.88 -12.77
N HIS A 418 -16.22 -2.67 -13.84
CA HIS A 418 -15.13 -2.91 -14.79
C HIS A 418 -15.50 -2.29 -16.14
N THR A 419 -15.30 -0.96 -16.28
CA THR A 419 -15.45 -0.25 -17.56
C THR A 419 -14.20 0.56 -17.89
N ASN A 420 -14.04 0.93 -19.14
CA ASN A 420 -12.87 1.65 -19.62
C ASN A 420 -12.93 3.16 -19.42
N SER A 421 -14.13 3.72 -19.23
CA SER A 421 -14.39 5.15 -19.03
C SER A 421 -15.51 5.35 -18.02
N ALA A 422 -15.67 6.56 -17.50
CA ALA A 422 -16.74 6.91 -16.56
C ALA A 422 -18.10 6.86 -17.26
N ILE A 423 -18.22 7.43 -18.45
CA ILE A 423 -19.46 7.42 -19.24
C ILE A 423 -19.83 5.98 -19.60
N GLY A 424 -18.85 5.11 -19.90
CA GLY A 424 -19.07 3.70 -20.20
C GLY A 424 -19.66 2.87 -19.03
N ALA A 425 -19.69 3.41 -17.82
CA ALA A 425 -20.36 2.76 -16.71
C ALA A 425 -21.89 2.76 -16.85
N LEU A 426 -22.46 3.79 -17.47
CA LEU A 426 -23.91 3.91 -17.64
C LEU A 426 -24.50 2.79 -18.51
N PRO A 427 -24.03 2.55 -19.76
CA PRO A 427 -24.50 1.41 -20.55
C PRO A 427 -24.19 0.08 -19.86
N ARG A 428 -23.07 -0.05 -19.12
CA ARG A 428 -22.75 -1.27 -18.38
C ARG A 428 -23.78 -1.57 -17.28
N LEU A 429 -24.23 -0.57 -16.55
CA LEU A 429 -25.30 -0.73 -15.55
C LEU A 429 -26.60 -1.15 -16.22
N ARG A 430 -26.92 -0.59 -17.38
CA ARG A 430 -28.10 -1.00 -18.18
C ARG A 430 -28.00 -2.46 -18.62
N ASP A 431 -26.83 -2.91 -19.08
CA ASP A 431 -26.60 -4.32 -19.44
C ASP A 431 -26.76 -5.27 -18.26
N ILE A 432 -26.47 -4.81 -17.04
CA ILE A 432 -26.68 -5.56 -15.78
C ILE A 432 -28.17 -5.58 -15.39
N GLY A 433 -29.02 -4.71 -15.96
CA GLY A 433 -30.45 -4.69 -15.72
C GLY A 433 -30.98 -3.46 -14.97
N ILE A 434 -30.13 -2.47 -14.70
CA ILE A 434 -30.57 -1.22 -14.07
C ILE A 434 -31.12 -0.27 -15.14
N THR A 435 -32.37 0.15 -14.98
CA THR A 435 -33.02 1.04 -15.94
C THR A 435 -32.54 2.50 -15.81
N PRO A 436 -32.59 3.30 -16.89
CA PRO A 436 -32.22 4.70 -16.86
C PRO A 436 -32.91 5.52 -15.77
N GLU A 437 -34.18 5.24 -15.49
CA GLU A 437 -34.99 5.93 -14.47
C GLU A 437 -34.48 5.65 -13.05
N ILE A 438 -33.93 4.45 -12.81
CA ILE A 438 -33.30 4.12 -11.53
C ILE A 438 -31.93 4.76 -11.40
N MET A 439 -31.19 4.88 -12.51
CA MET A 439 -29.87 5.51 -12.49
C MET A 439 -29.94 7.02 -12.28
N ALA A 440 -30.87 7.68 -12.97
CA ALA A 440 -31.05 9.12 -12.91
C ALA A 440 -31.40 9.59 -11.48
N GLY A 441 -30.70 10.61 -11.00
CA GLY A 441 -30.85 11.16 -9.65
C GLY A 441 -30.20 10.32 -8.54
N ASN A 442 -29.95 9.02 -8.76
CA ASN A 442 -29.32 8.15 -7.77
C ASN A 442 -27.81 8.02 -7.94
N ILE A 443 -27.27 8.24 -9.13
CA ILE A 443 -25.81 8.27 -9.33
C ILE A 443 -25.29 9.66 -8.96
N ILE A 444 -24.41 9.75 -7.96
CA ILE A 444 -23.70 11.00 -7.60
C ILE A 444 -22.62 11.29 -8.64
N GLY A 445 -21.91 10.25 -9.05
CA GLY A 445 -20.91 10.34 -10.09
C GLY A 445 -20.14 9.05 -10.30
N VAL A 446 -19.35 9.05 -11.35
CA VAL A 446 -18.52 7.93 -11.77
C VAL A 446 -17.08 8.38 -11.92
N ILE A 447 -16.15 7.61 -11.33
CA ILE A 447 -14.72 7.87 -11.38
C ILE A 447 -14.07 6.74 -12.16
N ALA A 448 -13.60 7.01 -13.37
CA ALA A 448 -12.76 6.05 -14.09
C ALA A 448 -11.29 6.30 -13.77
N GLN A 449 -10.52 5.22 -13.60
CA GLN A 449 -9.16 5.31 -13.07
C GLN A 449 -8.19 4.39 -13.78
N ARG A 450 -6.95 4.90 -13.97
CA ARG A 450 -5.78 4.14 -14.44
C ARG A 450 -4.57 4.49 -13.57
N LEU A 451 -3.73 3.50 -13.27
CA LEU A 451 -2.41 3.74 -12.67
C LEU A 451 -1.35 3.90 -13.75
N VAL A 452 -0.61 4.98 -13.66
CA VAL A 452 0.44 5.40 -14.59
C VAL A 452 1.75 5.56 -13.84
N ARG A 453 2.87 5.14 -14.45
CA ARG A 453 4.18 5.27 -13.84
C ARG A 453 4.72 6.70 -13.95
N LYS A 454 5.35 7.18 -12.89
CA LYS A 454 6.06 8.46 -12.89
C LYS A 454 7.42 8.30 -13.56
N LEU A 455 7.80 9.27 -14.37
CA LEU A 455 9.17 9.35 -14.87
C LEU A 455 10.15 9.51 -13.70
N CYS A 456 11.25 8.78 -13.77
CA CYS A 456 12.32 8.92 -12.79
C CYS A 456 12.92 10.32 -12.86
N THR A 457 12.88 11.07 -11.76
CA THR A 457 13.37 12.45 -11.67
C THR A 457 14.88 12.58 -11.95
N HIS A 458 15.66 11.51 -11.67
CA HIS A 458 17.11 11.48 -11.87
C HIS A 458 17.55 11.27 -13.32
N CYS A 459 16.71 10.64 -14.16
CA CYS A 459 17.16 10.27 -15.50
C CYS A 459 16.18 10.60 -16.63
N LYS A 460 15.04 11.25 -16.35
CA LYS A 460 14.15 11.70 -17.42
C LYS A 460 14.87 12.69 -18.34
N VAL A 461 14.66 12.54 -19.65
CA VAL A 461 15.28 13.40 -20.65
C VAL A 461 14.21 14.22 -21.36
N GLY A 462 14.39 15.53 -21.34
CA GLY A 462 13.52 16.43 -22.07
C GLY A 462 13.88 16.48 -23.55
N TYR A 463 12.85 16.57 -24.39
CA TYR A 463 13.00 16.73 -25.83
C TYR A 463 11.86 17.57 -26.39
N LYS A 464 12.08 18.14 -27.57
CA LYS A 464 11.04 18.89 -28.29
C LYS A 464 10.08 17.89 -28.98
N PRO A 465 8.76 17.99 -28.76
CA PRO A 465 7.80 17.09 -29.40
C PRO A 465 7.80 17.26 -30.92
N ASP A 466 7.59 16.19 -31.63
CA ASP A 466 7.39 16.21 -33.09
C ASP A 466 5.97 16.65 -33.47
N LYS A 467 5.70 16.74 -34.78
CA LYS A 467 4.38 17.20 -35.27
C LYS A 467 3.23 16.27 -34.89
N GLN A 468 3.46 14.96 -34.79
CA GLN A 468 2.43 14.00 -34.42
C GLN A 468 2.16 14.07 -32.91
N GLU A 469 3.22 14.13 -32.12
CA GLU A 469 3.13 14.32 -30.68
C GLU A 469 2.44 15.65 -30.31
N LEU A 470 2.74 16.73 -31.05
CA LEU A 470 2.06 18.01 -30.84
C LEU A 470 0.54 17.92 -31.10
N ARG A 471 0.12 17.26 -32.19
CA ARG A 471 -1.32 17.06 -32.47
C ARG A 471 -2.01 16.33 -31.32
N LEU A 472 -1.39 15.25 -30.81
CA LEU A 472 -1.90 14.48 -29.68
C LEU A 472 -2.02 15.34 -28.40
N LEU A 473 -1.09 16.27 -28.18
CA LEU A 473 -1.04 17.07 -26.96
C LEU A 473 -1.98 18.29 -26.98
N THR A 474 -2.29 18.87 -28.14
CA THR A 474 -2.94 20.17 -28.22
C THR A 474 -4.42 20.16 -28.65
N ASN A 475 -4.96 19.04 -29.19
CA ASN A 475 -6.33 19.01 -29.76
C ASN A 475 -6.66 20.23 -30.68
N GLY A 476 -5.63 20.89 -31.23
CA GLY A 476 -5.82 22.06 -32.11
C GLY A 476 -5.76 23.44 -31.40
N ASP A 477 -6.16 23.57 -30.13
CA ASP A 477 -6.35 24.88 -29.46
C ASP A 477 -5.56 25.01 -28.13
N GLY A 478 -4.61 24.15 -27.83
CA GLY A 478 -3.92 24.11 -26.54
C GLY A 478 -2.55 24.81 -26.49
N ILE A 479 -2.03 24.99 -25.27
CA ILE A 479 -0.67 25.47 -25.04
C ILE A 479 0.32 24.46 -25.63
N ILE A 480 1.09 24.89 -26.63
CA ILE A 480 2.15 24.09 -27.23
C ILE A 480 3.30 23.96 -26.25
N PRO A 481 3.58 22.75 -25.71
CA PRO A 481 4.71 22.59 -24.80
C PRO A 481 6.04 22.70 -25.59
N GLU A 482 6.94 23.56 -25.11
CA GLU A 482 8.29 23.64 -25.70
C GLU A 482 9.07 22.35 -25.51
N LYS A 483 8.76 21.61 -24.43
CA LYS A 483 9.51 20.44 -24.01
C LYS A 483 8.61 19.45 -23.30
N ILE A 484 8.72 18.18 -23.66
CA ILE A 484 8.18 17.04 -22.95
C ILE A 484 9.29 16.06 -22.54
N TYR A 485 8.96 15.01 -21.80
CA TYR A 485 9.99 14.14 -21.21
C TYR A 485 9.77 12.67 -21.59
N LYS A 486 10.88 11.95 -21.74
CA LYS A 486 10.92 10.50 -21.95
C LYS A 486 11.79 9.79 -20.91
N ALA A 487 11.53 8.50 -20.71
CA ALA A 487 12.31 7.63 -19.86
C ALA A 487 13.67 7.31 -20.48
N LYS A 488 14.75 7.31 -19.68
CA LYS A 488 16.09 6.90 -20.10
C LYS A 488 16.52 5.61 -19.40
N GLY A 489 16.45 5.59 -18.06
CA GLY A 489 17.00 4.53 -17.21
C GLY A 489 18.25 4.98 -16.46
N CYS A 490 18.36 4.58 -15.18
CA CYS A 490 19.53 4.76 -14.32
C CYS A 490 19.48 3.77 -13.16
N THR A 491 20.52 3.73 -12.33
CA THR A 491 20.58 2.85 -11.14
C THR A 491 19.45 3.10 -10.14
N VAL A 492 19.03 4.36 -9.93
CA VAL A 492 17.96 4.75 -8.98
C VAL A 492 16.59 4.17 -9.37
N CYS A 493 16.33 3.99 -10.66
CA CYS A 493 15.08 3.39 -11.19
C CYS A 493 15.30 1.98 -11.74
N GLU A 494 16.42 1.33 -11.41
CA GLU A 494 16.77 0.00 -11.91
C GLU A 494 16.61 -0.10 -13.44
N GLN A 495 17.16 0.85 -14.16
CA GLN A 495 17.16 0.97 -15.63
C GLN A 495 15.78 1.09 -16.29
N SER A 496 14.69 1.20 -15.52
CA SER A 496 13.34 1.30 -16.07
C SER A 496 12.99 2.68 -16.64
N GLY A 497 13.64 3.73 -16.17
CA GLY A 497 13.29 5.13 -16.47
C GLY A 497 12.04 5.63 -15.73
N TYR A 498 11.40 4.79 -14.89
CA TYR A 498 10.20 5.12 -14.10
C TYR A 498 10.39 4.72 -12.65
N LYS A 499 9.76 5.46 -11.72
CA LYS A 499 9.77 5.15 -10.29
C LYS A 499 8.49 5.67 -9.62
N GLY A 500 7.71 4.74 -9.07
CA GLY A 500 6.40 5.01 -8.48
C GLY A 500 5.29 5.21 -9.50
N ARG A 501 4.06 5.32 -9.00
CA ARG A 501 2.83 5.45 -9.80
C ARG A 501 1.98 6.58 -9.25
N PHE A 502 1.05 7.06 -10.06
CA PHE A 502 -0.04 7.96 -9.68
C PHE A 502 -1.31 7.54 -10.39
N ALA A 503 -2.46 8.03 -9.91
CA ALA A 503 -3.75 7.76 -10.51
C ALA A 503 -4.07 8.85 -11.55
N MET A 504 -4.38 8.46 -12.79
CA MET A 504 -5.10 9.28 -13.74
C MET A 504 -6.59 9.06 -13.52
N LEU A 505 -7.35 10.13 -13.48
CA LEU A 505 -8.79 10.12 -13.21
C LEU A 505 -9.58 10.78 -14.34
N GLU A 506 -10.76 10.21 -14.59
CA GLU A 506 -11.85 10.80 -15.36
C GLU A 506 -13.06 10.80 -14.43
N ILE A 507 -13.61 11.97 -14.10
CA ILE A 507 -14.68 12.12 -13.12
C ILE A 507 -15.92 12.67 -13.82
N LEU A 508 -16.93 11.83 -13.96
CA LEU A 508 -18.27 12.23 -14.40
C LEU A 508 -19.10 12.55 -13.15
N LYS A 509 -19.27 13.83 -12.85
CA LYS A 509 -20.18 14.28 -11.79
C LYS A 509 -21.58 14.48 -12.37
N MET A 510 -22.56 13.77 -11.82
CA MET A 510 -23.95 13.89 -12.24
C MET A 510 -24.58 15.21 -11.73
N ASN A 511 -25.50 15.73 -12.52
CA ASN A 511 -26.34 16.88 -12.21
C ASN A 511 -27.69 16.74 -12.88
N SER A 512 -28.62 17.70 -12.69
CA SER A 512 -29.99 17.67 -13.23
C SER A 512 -30.04 17.45 -14.75
N ASP A 513 -29.17 18.12 -15.51
CA ASP A 513 -29.21 18.03 -16.97
C ASP A 513 -28.77 16.66 -17.49
N LEU A 514 -27.70 16.07 -16.87
CA LEU A 514 -27.25 14.74 -17.18
C LEU A 514 -28.22 13.66 -16.70
N ASP A 515 -28.89 13.88 -15.56
CA ASP A 515 -29.94 13.00 -15.04
C ASP A 515 -31.16 13.00 -15.97
N ASP A 516 -31.58 14.14 -16.45
CA ASP A 516 -32.70 14.28 -17.42
C ASP A 516 -32.37 13.57 -18.74
N LEU A 517 -31.17 13.79 -19.30
CA LEU A 517 -30.71 13.08 -20.50
C LEU A 517 -30.70 11.57 -20.27
N LEU A 518 -30.18 11.11 -19.13
CA LEU A 518 -30.10 9.70 -18.79
C LEU A 518 -31.51 9.10 -18.65
N ALA A 519 -32.45 9.76 -17.94
CA ALA A 519 -33.84 9.32 -17.77
C ALA A 519 -34.59 9.19 -19.08
N HIS A 520 -34.30 10.07 -20.06
CA HIS A 520 -34.91 10.02 -21.41
C HIS A 520 -34.20 9.04 -22.37
N GLY A 521 -33.21 8.27 -21.86
CA GLY A 521 -32.52 7.25 -22.65
C GLY A 521 -31.56 7.82 -23.72
N ALA A 522 -30.96 8.98 -23.42
CA ALA A 522 -29.97 9.61 -24.29
C ALA A 522 -28.83 8.66 -24.66
N THR A 523 -28.25 8.86 -25.80
CA THR A 523 -27.08 8.09 -26.27
C THR A 523 -25.83 8.45 -25.47
N THR A 524 -24.86 7.56 -25.44
CA THR A 524 -23.54 7.82 -24.81
C THR A 524 -22.86 9.08 -25.37
N LYS A 525 -23.13 9.41 -26.66
CA LYS A 525 -22.60 10.60 -27.31
C LYS A 525 -23.24 11.86 -26.74
N GLU A 526 -24.55 11.92 -26.64
CA GLU A 526 -25.29 13.08 -26.11
C GLU A 526 -24.90 13.35 -24.65
N ILE A 527 -24.77 12.30 -23.83
CA ILE A 527 -24.30 12.44 -22.44
C ILE A 527 -22.85 12.96 -22.40
N ARG A 528 -21.98 12.49 -23.31
CA ARG A 528 -20.60 12.96 -23.41
C ARG A 528 -20.52 14.43 -23.78
N ASP A 529 -21.24 14.82 -24.82
CA ASP A 529 -21.26 16.19 -25.32
C ASP A 529 -21.74 17.17 -24.21
N ALA A 530 -22.83 16.82 -23.51
CA ALA A 530 -23.32 17.61 -22.38
C ALA A 530 -22.35 17.64 -21.19
N ALA A 531 -21.64 16.53 -20.91
CA ALA A 531 -20.63 16.50 -19.86
C ALA A 531 -19.42 17.40 -20.21
N TYR A 532 -18.98 17.43 -21.47
CA TYR A 532 -17.90 18.31 -21.91
C TYR A 532 -18.25 19.79 -21.75
N GLU A 533 -19.48 20.20 -22.05
CA GLU A 533 -19.95 21.58 -21.84
C GLU A 533 -19.87 22.00 -20.35
N GLN A 534 -19.84 21.05 -19.44
CA GLN A 534 -19.75 21.25 -17.99
C GLN A 534 -18.33 21.05 -17.43
N GLY A 535 -17.33 20.98 -18.29
CA GLY A 535 -15.93 20.87 -17.90
C GLY A 535 -15.47 19.44 -17.58
N PHE A 536 -16.20 18.41 -18.07
CA PHE A 536 -15.73 17.04 -18.00
C PHE A 536 -14.48 16.87 -18.86
N PHE A 537 -13.52 16.08 -18.38
CA PHE A 537 -12.33 15.70 -19.12
C PHE A 537 -12.09 14.19 -19.02
N THR A 538 -11.61 13.61 -20.10
CA THR A 538 -11.35 12.17 -20.22
C THR A 538 -10.04 11.77 -19.56
N LEU A 539 -9.84 10.44 -19.40
CA LEU A 539 -8.53 9.89 -19.01
C LEU A 539 -7.40 10.32 -19.96
N ALA A 540 -7.71 10.48 -21.27
CA ALA A 540 -6.73 10.97 -22.24
C ALA A 540 -6.33 12.43 -21.96
N ASP A 541 -7.30 13.29 -21.62
CA ASP A 541 -7.05 14.69 -21.29
C ASP A 541 -6.21 14.83 -20.00
N ASP A 542 -6.55 14.06 -18.97
CA ASP A 542 -5.75 14.02 -17.73
C ASP A 542 -4.33 13.50 -17.98
N GLY A 543 -4.20 12.45 -18.83
CA GLY A 543 -2.90 11.93 -19.24
C GLY A 543 -2.04 12.96 -19.95
N VAL A 544 -2.61 13.72 -20.87
CA VAL A 544 -1.92 14.79 -21.61
C VAL A 544 -1.45 15.88 -20.66
N ARG A 545 -2.29 16.28 -19.72
CA ARG A 545 -1.89 17.25 -18.66
C ARG A 545 -0.66 16.79 -17.88
N HIS A 546 -0.62 15.51 -17.50
CA HIS A 546 0.52 14.93 -16.80
C HIS A 546 1.77 14.79 -17.68
N ILE A 547 1.62 14.57 -18.99
CA ILE A 547 2.75 14.57 -19.94
C ILE A 547 3.35 15.97 -20.04
N ILE A 548 2.52 17.01 -20.23
CA ILE A 548 2.95 18.41 -20.34
C ILE A 548 3.68 18.84 -19.07
N ASN A 549 3.19 18.45 -17.90
CA ASN A 549 3.83 18.70 -16.61
C ASN A 549 5.11 17.86 -16.36
N GLY A 550 5.49 16.97 -17.29
CA GLY A 550 6.69 16.16 -17.20
C GLY A 550 6.67 15.11 -16.08
N ILE A 551 5.49 14.70 -15.63
CA ILE A 551 5.29 13.67 -14.61
C ILE A 551 5.41 12.28 -15.23
N THR A 552 4.86 12.10 -16.43
CA THR A 552 4.90 10.84 -17.19
C THR A 552 5.29 11.07 -18.65
N SER A 553 5.23 10.03 -19.48
CA SER A 553 5.56 10.10 -20.91
C SER A 553 4.37 9.68 -21.78
N ILE A 554 4.35 10.11 -23.05
CA ILE A 554 3.37 9.69 -24.04
C ILE A 554 3.29 8.16 -24.12
N LYS A 555 4.44 7.48 -24.18
CA LYS A 555 4.52 6.02 -24.24
C LYS A 555 3.80 5.35 -23.07
N GLU A 556 3.90 5.91 -21.88
CA GLU A 556 3.30 5.31 -20.69
C GLU A 556 1.78 5.57 -20.63
N VAL A 557 1.32 6.76 -20.99
CA VAL A 557 -0.12 7.06 -21.08
C VAL A 557 -0.77 6.20 -22.16
N GLY A 558 -0.15 6.10 -23.35
CA GLY A 558 -0.65 5.25 -24.44
C GLY A 558 -0.67 3.75 -24.12
N ARG A 559 0.05 3.30 -23.09
CA ARG A 559 -0.03 1.90 -22.62
C ARG A 559 -1.33 1.59 -21.87
N VAL A 560 -1.97 2.59 -21.28
CA VAL A 560 -3.13 2.41 -20.36
C VAL A 560 -4.40 3.10 -20.84
N THR A 561 -4.30 4.01 -21.78
CA THR A 561 -5.41 4.79 -22.34
C THR A 561 -5.25 4.94 -23.85
N ASP A 562 -6.35 4.84 -24.57
CA ASP A 562 -6.37 5.13 -25.99
C ASP A 562 -6.20 6.64 -26.22
N LEU A 563 -5.20 6.98 -27.01
CA LEU A 563 -4.91 8.37 -27.42
C LEU A 563 -5.25 8.63 -28.90
N THR A 564 -5.78 7.63 -29.62
CA THR A 564 -5.99 7.73 -31.08
C THR A 564 -7.09 8.73 -31.42
N GLU A 565 -8.14 8.86 -30.61
CA GLU A 565 -9.19 9.86 -30.80
C GLU A 565 -8.66 11.30 -30.81
N ARG A 566 -7.51 11.56 -30.20
CA ARG A 566 -6.85 12.87 -30.19
C ARG A 566 -5.95 13.11 -31.41
N MET A 567 -5.73 12.09 -32.26
CA MET A 567 -4.89 12.19 -33.44
C MET A 567 -5.71 12.50 -34.70
N THR A 568 -7.02 12.35 -34.60
CA THR A 568 -7.99 12.68 -35.68
C THR A 568 -8.48 14.10 -35.54
#